data_6964f1fb5738493f9e25690eca4a4775
#
_entry.id   6964f1fb5738493f9e25690eca4a4775
#
_cell.length_a   1.000
_cell.length_b   1.000
_cell.length_c   1.000
_cell.angle_alpha   90.00
_cell.angle_beta   90.00
_cell.angle_gamma   90.00
#
_symmetry.space_group_name_H-M   'P 1'
#
loop_
_entity.id
_entity.type
_entity.pdbx_description
1 polymer ?
#
loop_
_entity_poly.entity_id
_entity_poly.type
_entity_poly.pdbx_seq_one_letter_code
_entity_poly.pdbx_strand_id
1 'polypeptide(L)'
;MNAKIIVSAIAECLVVASAFGVVSVDFAAQRGEVNPRLHSSHFCPRYAASSANVEKDVAALSKLNLAAWRSHDAPLVAGGQRVVDTHFIFPLLHLDPKDPKNYFFKATDNLLAPVQEACKMKVFYRLGTSIEHTSNKNATNTLNPQDHVKYAEALAGIVRHYTRGWADGFNWDIEYWELFNEPNIAPCWRGTRDEFIDLFVTCLKRLKGEFPELKIGGPALAWLDEPFTRELLAACKKAGVAPDFFSWHWYGIDPEEPVRQTARAKELVAECRFPDVELILNEWHYLAENNWDAVRGPREAWLRTHTGPAAMNGVDSAAFTMTVEAKLQDTALSQAFFYGCGFDWCDWGYFDAVKRCYFKPYYALQAMGELVKCKTKVRATSSERGVTPLAAVSADGREAIVLVADYKSGLGSIDVVLENAAGWRLKDVRVIDDKNDLAPIDAKLEGDRLKLIKNDRLSCCFVARFVRQP
;
A
#
# COMPACT_ATOMS: atom_id res chain seq x y z
N MET A 1 8.99 57.23 57.36
CA MET A 1 8.04 57.01 56.24
C MET A 1 8.22 55.63 55.74
N ASN A 2 7.32 54.72 56.16
CA ASN A 2 7.39 53.29 55.87
C ASN A 2 6.59 53.02 54.60
N ALA A 3 7.25 52.51 53.52
CA ALA A 3 6.61 52.00 52.36
C ALA A 3 6.40 50.48 52.51
N LYS A 4 5.15 50.06 52.63
CA LYS A 4 4.74 48.65 52.60
C LYS A 4 4.73 48.19 51.16
N ILE A 5 5.57 47.21 50.83
CA ILE A 5 5.53 46.48 49.59
C ILE A 5 4.47 45.36 49.75
N ILE A 6 3.38 45.45 48.98
CA ILE A 6 2.38 44.39 48.85
C ILE A 6 2.87 43.48 47.74
N VAL A 7 3.31 42.29 48.09
CA VAL A 7 3.55 41.20 47.11
C VAL A 7 2.23 40.48 46.87
N SER A 8 1.64 40.70 45.69
CA SER A 8 0.49 39.96 45.20
C SER A 8 0.98 38.63 44.58
N ALA A 9 0.74 37.54 45.26
CA ALA A 9 0.97 36.19 44.69
C ALA A 9 -0.21 35.89 43.75
N ILE A 10 0.04 35.98 42.44
CA ILE A 10 -0.86 35.40 41.45
C ILE A 10 -0.59 33.90 41.41
N ALA A 11 -1.48 33.11 42.00
CA ALA A 11 -1.50 31.67 41.81
C ALA A 11 -2.04 31.38 40.38
N GLU A 12 -1.16 31.13 39.44
CA GLU A 12 -1.54 30.53 38.15
C GLU A 12 -2.00 29.10 38.42
N CYS A 13 -3.31 28.89 38.46
CA CYS A 13 -3.91 27.58 38.29
C CYS A 13 -3.65 27.15 36.86
N LEU A 14 -2.62 26.35 36.64
CA LEU A 14 -2.48 25.53 35.45
C LEU A 14 -3.63 24.55 35.45
N VAL A 15 -4.75 24.91 34.79
CA VAL A 15 -5.76 23.97 34.36
C VAL A 15 -5.12 23.15 33.25
N VAL A 16 -4.57 22.00 33.65
CA VAL A 16 -4.26 20.95 32.68
C VAL A 16 -5.59 20.48 32.14
N ALA A 17 -6.07 21.12 31.10
CA ALA A 17 -7.15 20.60 30.30
C ALA A 17 -6.67 19.24 29.77
N SER A 18 -7.18 18.15 30.31
CA SER A 18 -7.04 16.84 29.73
C SER A 18 -7.79 16.92 28.39
N ALA A 19 -7.05 17.09 27.28
CA ALA A 19 -7.63 17.10 25.96
C ALA A 19 -8.22 15.71 25.71
N PHE A 20 -9.53 15.62 25.68
CA PHE A 20 -10.28 14.42 25.30
C PHE A 20 -10.61 14.54 23.82
N GLY A 21 -10.13 13.60 23.01
CA GLY A 21 -10.57 13.47 21.62
C GLY A 21 -11.93 12.78 21.58
N VAL A 22 -12.84 13.27 20.76
CA VAL A 22 -14.14 12.63 20.56
C VAL A 22 -14.23 12.06 19.14
N VAL A 23 -14.46 10.76 19.06
CA VAL A 23 -14.83 10.03 17.84
C VAL A 23 -16.33 9.74 17.91
N SER A 24 -17.07 10.07 16.84
CA SER A 24 -18.48 9.72 16.70
C SER A 24 -18.65 8.66 15.63
N VAL A 25 -19.37 7.57 15.93
CA VAL A 25 -19.67 6.46 15.01
C VAL A 25 -21.16 6.23 14.98
N ASP A 26 -21.76 6.25 13.80
CA ASP A 26 -23.18 5.97 13.59
C ASP A 26 -23.37 4.69 12.77
N PHE A 27 -23.76 3.60 13.43
CA PHE A 27 -23.93 2.30 12.78
C PHE A 27 -25.10 2.23 11.79
N ALA A 28 -26.01 3.19 11.80
CA ALA A 28 -27.13 3.25 10.87
C ALA A 28 -26.85 4.12 9.63
N ALA A 29 -25.87 5.03 9.72
CA ALA A 29 -25.54 5.96 8.65
C ALA A 29 -24.55 5.36 7.65
N GLN A 30 -25.05 4.54 6.72
CA GLN A 30 -24.23 3.93 5.67
C GLN A 30 -23.55 5.00 4.77
N ARG A 31 -22.31 4.74 4.38
CA ARG A 31 -21.45 5.59 3.54
C ARG A 31 -20.90 4.87 2.31
N GLY A 32 -21.59 3.84 1.84
CA GLY A 32 -21.17 3.00 0.72
C GLY A 32 -20.40 1.76 1.17
N GLU A 33 -19.74 1.12 0.23
CA GLU A 33 -18.95 -0.08 0.50
C GLU A 33 -17.52 0.28 0.91
N VAL A 34 -16.91 -0.57 1.73
CA VAL A 34 -15.48 -0.57 1.94
C VAL A 34 -14.81 -1.04 0.64
N ASN A 35 -13.90 -0.26 0.08
CA ASN A 35 -13.12 -0.68 -1.08
C ASN A 35 -11.95 -1.59 -0.63
N PRO A 36 -12.03 -2.91 -0.82
CA PRO A 36 -10.98 -3.82 -0.38
C PRO A 36 -9.68 -3.66 -1.20
N ARG A 37 -9.74 -3.11 -2.42
CA ARG A 37 -8.56 -2.93 -3.28
C ARG A 37 -7.59 -1.86 -2.77
N LEU A 38 -8.05 -0.98 -1.86
CA LEU A 38 -7.17 -0.03 -1.17
C LEU A 38 -6.31 -0.71 -0.09
N HIS A 39 -6.65 -1.96 0.26
CA HIS A 39 -5.94 -2.81 1.18
C HIS A 39 -5.17 -3.89 0.41
N SER A 40 -4.10 -3.47 -0.27
CA SER A 40 -3.21 -4.32 -1.07
C SER A 40 -1.75 -4.03 -0.74
N SER A 41 -0.83 -4.88 -1.18
CA SER A 41 0.58 -4.77 -0.80
C SER A 41 1.54 -5.29 -1.88
N HIS A 42 2.83 -5.02 -1.71
CA HIS A 42 3.95 -5.60 -2.47
C HIS A 42 4.46 -6.92 -1.88
N PHE A 43 3.79 -7.44 -0.88
CA PHE A 43 4.27 -8.52 -0.08
C PHE A 43 4.13 -9.88 -0.78
N CYS A 44 5.15 -10.73 -0.74
CA CYS A 44 5.14 -12.04 -1.37
C CYS A 44 5.72 -13.12 -0.44
N PRO A 45 5.35 -14.39 -0.62
CA PRO A 45 6.04 -15.51 0.00
C PRO A 45 7.51 -15.58 -0.41
N ARG A 46 8.33 -16.20 0.41
CA ARG A 46 9.76 -16.39 0.10
C ARG A 46 9.96 -17.18 -1.17
N TYR A 47 10.80 -16.65 -2.04
CA TYR A 47 11.16 -17.31 -3.29
C TYR A 47 12.03 -18.55 -3.03
N ALA A 48 11.72 -19.65 -3.70
CA ALA A 48 12.49 -20.90 -3.70
C ALA A 48 12.95 -21.37 -2.31
N ALA A 49 12.34 -20.87 -1.25
CA ALA A 49 12.55 -21.35 0.10
C ALA A 49 12.00 -22.79 0.25
N SER A 50 12.35 -23.45 1.34
CA SER A 50 11.72 -24.73 1.67
C SER A 50 10.19 -24.56 1.70
N SER A 51 9.45 -25.60 1.33
CA SER A 51 7.98 -25.61 1.39
C SER A 51 7.44 -25.15 2.74
N ALA A 52 8.08 -25.55 3.84
CA ALA A 52 7.72 -25.14 5.21
C ALA A 52 7.82 -23.61 5.46
N ASN A 53 8.75 -22.91 4.81
CA ASN A 53 8.85 -21.45 4.93
C ASN A 53 7.76 -20.77 4.08
N VAL A 54 7.50 -21.27 2.88
CA VAL A 54 6.41 -20.76 2.04
C VAL A 54 5.06 -20.93 2.74
N GLU A 55 4.81 -22.09 3.36
CA GLU A 55 3.58 -22.34 4.13
C GLU A 55 3.39 -21.36 5.29
N LYS A 56 4.47 -21.04 6.03
CA LYS A 56 4.42 -20.03 7.11
C LYS A 56 4.11 -18.64 6.58
N ASP A 57 4.75 -18.27 5.48
CA ASP A 57 4.54 -16.96 4.84
C ASP A 57 3.10 -16.85 4.30
N VAL A 58 2.59 -17.89 3.64
CA VAL A 58 1.19 -17.98 3.19
C VAL A 58 0.22 -17.86 4.37
N ALA A 59 0.48 -18.54 5.48
CA ALA A 59 -0.36 -18.47 6.67
C ALA A 59 -0.36 -17.05 7.29
N ALA A 60 0.79 -16.37 7.29
CA ALA A 60 0.90 -14.98 7.76
C ALA A 60 0.19 -13.99 6.83
N LEU A 61 0.36 -14.14 5.52
CA LEU A 61 -0.32 -13.31 4.51
C LEU A 61 -1.85 -13.46 4.57
N SER A 62 -2.33 -14.69 4.73
CA SER A 62 -3.77 -14.97 4.81
C SER A 62 -4.46 -14.25 5.97
N LYS A 63 -3.73 -13.94 7.06
CA LYS A 63 -4.25 -13.13 8.18
C LYS A 63 -4.48 -11.66 7.80
N LEU A 64 -3.74 -11.15 6.83
CA LEU A 64 -3.86 -9.77 6.39
C LEU A 64 -5.09 -9.54 5.51
N ASN A 65 -5.64 -10.58 4.88
CA ASN A 65 -6.79 -10.47 3.98
C ASN A 65 -6.59 -9.42 2.87
N LEU A 66 -5.38 -9.34 2.32
CA LEU A 66 -5.04 -8.41 1.23
C LEU A 66 -5.82 -8.75 -0.05
N ALA A 67 -6.26 -7.73 -0.78
CA ALA A 67 -6.97 -7.93 -2.04
C ALA A 67 -6.03 -8.33 -3.18
N ALA A 68 -4.87 -7.69 -3.27
CA ALA A 68 -3.91 -7.92 -4.35
C ALA A 68 -2.46 -7.79 -3.87
N TRP A 69 -1.57 -8.38 -4.65
CA TRP A 69 -0.12 -8.26 -4.54
C TRP A 69 0.47 -7.71 -5.83
N ARG A 70 1.20 -6.60 -5.73
CA ARG A 70 1.97 -6.06 -6.86
C ARG A 70 3.32 -6.76 -6.96
N SER A 71 3.65 -7.33 -8.13
CA SER A 71 4.80 -8.22 -8.32
C SER A 71 6.17 -7.50 -8.40
N HIS A 72 6.22 -6.17 -8.19
CA HIS A 72 7.45 -5.38 -8.35
C HIS A 72 8.63 -5.90 -7.51
N ASP A 73 8.39 -6.20 -6.24
CA ASP A 73 9.42 -6.64 -5.28
C ASP A 73 9.66 -8.15 -5.24
N ALA A 74 9.57 -8.77 -6.41
CA ALA A 74 10.02 -10.14 -6.57
C ALA A 74 11.53 -10.29 -6.24
N PRO A 75 11.97 -11.47 -5.79
CA PRO A 75 13.36 -11.70 -5.44
C PRO A 75 14.35 -11.36 -6.55
N LEU A 76 15.49 -10.82 -6.15
CA LEU A 76 16.62 -10.57 -7.04
C LEU A 76 17.29 -11.88 -7.46
N VAL A 77 17.77 -11.91 -8.69
CA VAL A 77 18.59 -12.96 -9.27
C VAL A 77 19.93 -12.42 -9.77
N ALA A 78 20.78 -13.26 -10.30
CA ALA A 78 22.06 -12.86 -10.87
C ALA A 78 21.86 -11.75 -11.93
N GLY A 79 22.76 -10.77 -11.94
CA GLY A 79 22.68 -9.63 -12.83
C GLY A 79 21.75 -8.49 -12.38
N GLY A 80 21.21 -8.57 -11.17
CA GLY A 80 20.38 -7.50 -10.58
C GLY A 80 18.94 -7.45 -11.10
N GLN A 81 18.49 -8.49 -11.78
CA GLN A 81 17.12 -8.64 -12.26
C GLN A 81 16.23 -9.22 -11.17
N ARG A 82 14.95 -8.89 -11.21
CA ARG A 82 13.93 -9.60 -10.43
C ARG A 82 13.33 -10.72 -11.26
N VAL A 83 12.86 -11.80 -10.63
CA VAL A 83 12.34 -12.98 -11.36
C VAL A 83 11.12 -12.66 -12.23
N VAL A 84 10.42 -11.55 -11.99
CA VAL A 84 9.29 -11.07 -12.81
C VAL A 84 9.70 -10.13 -13.94
N ASP A 85 10.96 -9.69 -13.97
CA ASP A 85 11.43 -8.79 -15.01
C ASP A 85 11.43 -9.44 -16.38
N THR A 86 11.04 -8.68 -17.40
CA THR A 86 11.04 -9.15 -18.78
C THR A 86 12.43 -9.63 -19.20
N HIS A 87 13.49 -8.93 -18.80
CA HIS A 87 14.88 -9.33 -19.11
C HIS A 87 15.33 -10.62 -18.42
N PHE A 88 14.67 -11.03 -17.33
CA PHE A 88 14.90 -12.34 -16.74
C PHE A 88 14.15 -13.44 -17.49
N ILE A 89 12.88 -13.18 -17.81
CA ILE A 89 12.01 -14.17 -18.48
C ILE A 89 12.37 -14.31 -19.94
N PHE A 90 12.69 -13.21 -20.64
CA PHE A 90 13.12 -13.17 -22.05
C PHE A 90 14.45 -12.42 -22.19
N PRO A 91 15.59 -13.04 -21.84
CA PRO A 91 16.87 -12.33 -21.67
C PRO A 91 17.56 -11.97 -22.99
N LEU A 92 17.24 -12.65 -24.08
CA LEU A 92 17.91 -12.47 -25.37
C LEU A 92 16.98 -11.77 -26.36
N LEU A 93 16.86 -10.44 -26.22
CA LEU A 93 15.92 -9.60 -26.97
C LEU A 93 16.08 -9.68 -28.51
N HIS A 94 17.18 -10.23 -29.04
CA HIS A 94 17.36 -10.46 -30.48
C HIS A 94 16.64 -11.71 -31.01
N LEU A 95 16.25 -12.64 -30.11
CA LEU A 95 15.54 -13.87 -30.49
C LEU A 95 14.08 -13.60 -30.86
N ASP A 96 13.41 -14.59 -31.44
CA ASP A 96 11.97 -14.51 -31.78
C ASP A 96 11.10 -14.60 -30.52
N PRO A 97 10.33 -13.54 -30.19
CA PRO A 97 9.43 -13.56 -29.03
C PRO A 97 8.19 -14.43 -29.20
N LYS A 98 7.96 -15.01 -30.40
CA LYS A 98 6.88 -15.98 -30.65
C LYS A 98 7.30 -17.43 -30.40
N ASP A 99 8.59 -17.69 -30.27
CA ASP A 99 9.10 -19.03 -29.93
C ASP A 99 9.14 -19.21 -28.40
N PRO A 100 8.29 -20.09 -27.81
CA PRO A 100 8.23 -20.34 -26.37
C PRO A 100 9.56 -20.82 -25.77
N LYS A 101 10.45 -21.41 -26.57
CA LYS A 101 11.77 -21.90 -26.12
C LYS A 101 12.70 -20.76 -25.69
N ASN A 102 12.40 -19.52 -26.07
CA ASN A 102 13.21 -18.35 -25.75
C ASN A 102 12.84 -17.69 -24.40
N TYR A 103 11.91 -18.31 -23.65
CA TYR A 103 11.43 -17.81 -22.34
C TYR A 103 11.83 -18.72 -21.18
N PHE A 104 12.09 -18.12 -20.03
CA PHE A 104 12.48 -18.80 -18.79
C PHE A 104 11.43 -18.55 -17.69
N PHE A 105 10.27 -19.18 -17.78
CA PHE A 105 9.14 -18.92 -16.88
C PHE A 105 9.29 -19.57 -15.49
N LYS A 106 9.95 -20.71 -15.38
CA LYS A 106 9.91 -21.58 -14.20
C LYS A 106 10.14 -20.89 -12.85
N ALA A 107 11.06 -19.94 -12.78
CA ALA A 107 11.33 -19.23 -11.53
C ALA A 107 10.19 -18.28 -11.15
N THR A 108 9.62 -17.61 -12.15
CA THR A 108 8.47 -16.71 -11.98
C THR A 108 7.21 -17.49 -11.63
N ASP A 109 6.99 -18.65 -12.26
CA ASP A 109 5.88 -19.56 -11.96
C ASP A 109 5.90 -19.99 -10.49
N ASN A 110 7.08 -20.42 -10.01
CA ASN A 110 7.25 -20.85 -8.62
C ASN A 110 7.01 -19.72 -7.61
N LEU A 111 7.22 -18.46 -8.01
CA LEU A 111 6.93 -17.29 -7.17
C LEU A 111 5.42 -16.97 -7.16
N LEU A 112 4.79 -16.95 -8.34
CA LEU A 112 3.41 -16.49 -8.49
C LEU A 112 2.37 -17.52 -7.99
N ALA A 113 2.63 -18.83 -8.17
CA ALA A 113 1.67 -19.86 -7.80
C ALA A 113 1.23 -19.80 -6.33
N PRO A 114 2.11 -19.67 -5.31
CA PRO A 114 1.68 -19.54 -3.92
C PRO A 114 0.80 -18.30 -3.67
N VAL A 115 1.04 -17.19 -4.37
CA VAL A 115 0.22 -15.98 -4.25
C VAL A 115 -1.17 -16.20 -4.82
N GLN A 116 -1.22 -16.65 -6.05
CA GLN A 116 -2.47 -16.79 -6.82
C GLN A 116 -3.34 -17.95 -6.29
N GLU A 117 -2.74 -19.05 -5.91
CA GLU A 117 -3.47 -20.29 -5.58
C GLU A 117 -3.65 -20.50 -4.08
N ALA A 118 -2.60 -20.28 -3.26
CA ALA A 118 -2.65 -20.53 -1.83
C ALA A 118 -3.11 -19.31 -1.01
N CYS A 119 -2.57 -18.10 -1.27
CA CYS A 119 -2.99 -16.88 -0.58
C CYS A 119 -4.33 -16.36 -1.09
N LYS A 120 -4.75 -16.75 -2.29
CA LYS A 120 -5.95 -16.23 -2.97
C LYS A 120 -5.94 -14.70 -3.14
N MET A 121 -4.78 -14.09 -3.14
CA MET A 121 -4.59 -12.70 -3.53
C MET A 121 -4.51 -12.60 -5.05
N LYS A 122 -5.11 -11.55 -5.60
CA LYS A 122 -4.94 -11.24 -7.02
C LYS A 122 -3.51 -10.76 -7.27
N VAL A 123 -2.89 -11.27 -8.32
CA VAL A 123 -1.62 -10.74 -8.80
C VAL A 123 -1.89 -9.47 -9.61
N PHE A 124 -1.23 -8.38 -9.24
CA PHE A 124 -1.11 -7.17 -10.04
C PHE A 124 0.28 -7.20 -10.68
N TYR A 125 0.37 -7.59 -11.95
CA TYR A 125 1.65 -7.91 -12.57
C TYR A 125 2.34 -6.66 -13.12
N ARG A 126 3.55 -6.36 -12.63
CA ARG A 126 4.42 -5.32 -13.20
C ARG A 126 5.28 -5.94 -14.31
N LEU A 127 4.98 -5.60 -15.56
CA LEU A 127 5.74 -5.93 -16.76
C LEU A 127 6.93 -4.98 -16.96
N GLY A 128 7.89 -5.39 -17.76
CA GLY A 128 9.07 -4.60 -18.07
C GLY A 128 10.19 -4.87 -17.06
N THR A 129 10.93 -3.83 -16.71
CA THR A 129 12.07 -3.87 -15.79
C THR A 129 11.78 -3.02 -14.58
N SER A 130 12.22 -3.46 -13.38
CA SER A 130 12.00 -2.71 -12.15
C SER A 130 12.99 -1.58 -11.97
N ILE A 131 14.20 -1.90 -11.53
CA ILE A 131 15.27 -0.98 -11.20
C ILE A 131 16.62 -1.68 -11.43
N GLU A 132 17.65 -0.91 -11.73
CA GLU A 132 19.01 -1.45 -11.83
C GLU A 132 19.62 -1.62 -10.44
N HIS A 133 19.66 -2.86 -9.96
CA HIS A 133 20.17 -3.21 -8.63
C HIS A 133 21.66 -3.58 -8.60
N THR A 134 22.35 -3.52 -9.74
CA THR A 134 23.77 -3.84 -9.83
C THR A 134 24.62 -2.59 -9.96
N SER A 135 25.82 -2.62 -9.37
CA SER A 135 26.85 -1.62 -9.58
C SER A 135 27.58 -1.79 -10.93
N ASN A 136 27.25 -2.81 -11.71
CA ASN A 136 27.82 -3.05 -13.01
C ASN A 136 27.41 -1.96 -14.01
N LYS A 137 28.35 -1.10 -14.40
CA LYS A 137 28.11 -0.01 -15.35
C LYS A 137 27.68 -0.50 -16.74
N ASN A 138 27.91 -1.76 -17.06
CA ASN A 138 27.53 -2.41 -18.31
C ASN A 138 26.18 -3.13 -18.24
N ALA A 139 25.49 -3.05 -17.11
CA ALA A 139 24.15 -3.62 -16.99
C ALA A 139 23.18 -2.92 -17.95
N THR A 140 22.29 -3.71 -18.57
CA THR A 140 21.46 -3.25 -19.69
C THR A 140 19.97 -3.32 -19.38
N ASN A 141 19.58 -3.76 -18.17
CA ASN A 141 18.18 -4.06 -17.84
C ASN A 141 17.25 -2.84 -17.94
N THR A 142 17.77 -1.64 -17.66
CA THR A 142 17.00 -0.38 -17.68
C THR A 142 17.35 0.53 -18.85
N LEU A 143 18.12 0.02 -19.83
CA LEU A 143 18.36 0.72 -21.09
C LEU A 143 17.15 0.63 -22.02
N ASN A 144 17.03 1.62 -22.90
CA ASN A 144 16.04 1.59 -23.96
C ASN A 144 16.25 0.38 -24.88
N PRO A 145 15.26 -0.52 -25.06
CA PRO A 145 15.34 -1.60 -26.05
C PRO A 145 15.47 -1.02 -27.47
N GLN A 146 16.32 -1.62 -28.30
CA GLN A 146 16.53 -1.17 -29.68
C GLN A 146 15.30 -1.37 -30.58
N ASP A 147 14.46 -2.36 -30.29
CA ASP A 147 13.25 -2.70 -31.04
C ASP A 147 12.06 -2.76 -30.11
N HIS A 148 11.29 -1.67 -30.04
CA HIS A 148 10.10 -1.53 -29.19
C HIS A 148 8.98 -2.50 -29.59
N VAL A 149 8.85 -2.81 -30.90
CA VAL A 149 7.80 -3.72 -31.38
C VAL A 149 8.10 -5.15 -30.92
N LYS A 150 9.34 -5.59 -31.06
CA LYS A 150 9.79 -6.89 -30.59
C LYS A 150 9.70 -7.00 -29.07
N TYR A 151 10.06 -5.94 -28.34
CA TYR A 151 9.94 -5.89 -26.90
C TYR A 151 8.48 -6.01 -26.45
N ALA A 152 7.57 -5.28 -27.08
CA ALA A 152 6.14 -5.37 -26.83
C ALA A 152 5.56 -6.77 -27.10
N GLU A 153 6.06 -7.47 -28.12
CA GLU A 153 5.70 -8.86 -28.41
C GLU A 153 6.21 -9.81 -27.31
N ALA A 154 7.40 -9.56 -26.75
CA ALA A 154 7.91 -10.34 -25.63
C ALA A 154 7.02 -10.15 -24.36
N LEU A 155 6.54 -8.93 -24.09
CA LEU A 155 5.55 -8.69 -23.03
C LEU A 155 4.26 -9.46 -23.29
N ALA A 156 3.75 -9.46 -24.54
CA ALA A 156 2.56 -10.22 -24.91
C ALA A 156 2.72 -11.72 -24.68
N GLY A 157 3.93 -12.27 -24.93
CA GLY A 157 4.26 -13.66 -24.57
C GLY A 157 4.12 -13.97 -23.08
N ILE A 158 4.57 -13.06 -22.22
CA ILE A 158 4.41 -13.18 -20.76
C ILE A 158 2.92 -13.19 -20.37
N VAL A 159 2.14 -12.25 -20.92
CA VAL A 159 0.70 -12.19 -20.64
C VAL A 159 -0.01 -13.49 -21.10
N ARG A 160 0.29 -13.99 -22.31
CA ARG A 160 -0.27 -15.27 -22.82
C ARG A 160 0.04 -16.44 -21.91
N HIS A 161 1.28 -16.49 -21.37
CA HIS A 161 1.71 -17.57 -20.50
C HIS A 161 0.83 -17.67 -19.24
N TYR A 162 0.55 -16.55 -18.60
CA TYR A 162 -0.22 -16.55 -17.35
C TYR A 162 -1.73 -16.53 -17.53
N THR A 163 -2.24 -16.09 -18.70
CA THR A 163 -3.69 -15.91 -18.90
C THR A 163 -4.31 -16.85 -19.93
N ARG A 164 -3.50 -17.48 -20.80
CA ARG A 164 -3.99 -18.30 -21.92
C ARG A 164 -3.25 -19.64 -22.10
N GLY A 165 -2.50 -20.05 -21.10
CA GLY A 165 -1.80 -21.35 -21.09
C GLY A 165 -0.68 -21.49 -22.11
N TRP A 166 -0.22 -20.42 -22.77
CA TRP A 166 0.85 -20.48 -23.75
C TRP A 166 2.19 -20.87 -23.11
N ALA A 167 3.01 -21.67 -23.82
CA ALA A 167 4.32 -22.15 -23.35
C ALA A 167 4.22 -22.98 -22.06
N ASP A 168 3.27 -23.90 -21.98
CA ASP A 168 2.95 -24.73 -20.81
C ASP A 168 2.60 -23.87 -19.56
N GLY A 169 1.96 -22.74 -19.79
CA GLY A 169 1.61 -21.75 -18.77
C GLY A 169 0.27 -22.01 -18.08
N PHE A 170 -0.34 -20.92 -17.61
CA PHE A 170 -1.53 -20.94 -16.77
C PHE A 170 -2.71 -20.21 -17.42
N ASN A 171 -3.91 -20.44 -16.87
CA ASN A 171 -5.10 -19.68 -17.17
C ASN A 171 -5.58 -18.95 -15.91
N TRP A 172 -4.68 -18.12 -15.34
CA TRP A 172 -5.00 -17.34 -14.14
C TRP A 172 -5.77 -16.09 -14.47
N ASP A 173 -6.66 -15.70 -13.55
CA ASP A 173 -7.40 -14.45 -13.60
C ASP A 173 -6.54 -13.30 -13.07
N ILE A 174 -5.53 -12.90 -13.87
CA ILE A 174 -4.71 -11.71 -13.61
C ILE A 174 -5.30 -10.55 -14.42
N GLU A 175 -6.04 -9.68 -13.75
CA GLU A 175 -6.78 -8.58 -14.39
C GLU A 175 -5.87 -7.40 -14.76
N TYR A 176 -4.89 -7.03 -13.89
CA TYR A 176 -4.09 -5.82 -14.01
C TYR A 176 -2.65 -6.11 -14.44
N TRP A 177 -2.21 -5.42 -15.50
CA TRP A 177 -0.88 -5.51 -16.08
C TRP A 177 -0.26 -4.14 -16.19
N GLU A 178 0.72 -3.86 -15.35
CA GLU A 178 1.39 -2.58 -15.28
C GLU A 178 2.62 -2.54 -16.15
N LEU A 179 2.79 -1.45 -16.88
CA LEU A 179 3.94 -1.22 -17.74
C LEU A 179 5.00 -0.42 -16.99
N PHE A 180 6.12 -1.08 -16.69
CA PHE A 180 7.34 -0.53 -16.09
C PHE A 180 7.21 -0.11 -14.62
N ASN A 181 8.25 0.59 -14.12
CA ASN A 181 8.35 1.12 -12.76
C ASN A 181 9.29 2.33 -12.77
N GLU A 182 8.86 3.43 -12.17
CA GLU A 182 9.61 4.67 -11.91
C GLU A 182 10.46 5.20 -13.08
N PRO A 183 9.92 5.30 -14.30
CA PRO A 183 10.70 5.71 -15.47
C PRO A 183 11.18 7.16 -15.43
N ASN A 184 10.73 7.93 -14.45
CA ASN A 184 11.16 9.31 -14.20
C ASN A 184 12.39 9.43 -13.31
N ILE A 185 13.02 8.30 -12.90
CA ILE A 185 14.29 8.30 -12.18
C ILE A 185 15.35 7.39 -12.86
N ALA A 186 16.60 7.83 -12.81
CA ALA A 186 17.71 7.20 -13.53
C ALA A 186 17.97 5.72 -13.23
N PRO A 187 17.85 5.21 -11.98
CA PRO A 187 18.06 3.78 -11.72
C PRO A 187 17.03 2.87 -12.39
N CYS A 188 15.83 3.38 -12.70
CA CYS A 188 14.74 2.60 -13.27
C CYS A 188 14.63 2.77 -14.79
N TRP A 189 15.12 3.89 -15.32
CA TRP A 189 15.18 4.16 -16.77
C TRP A 189 16.40 5.00 -17.10
N ARG A 190 17.23 4.55 -18.05
CA ARG A 190 18.46 5.22 -18.49
C ARG A 190 18.40 5.74 -19.93
N GLY A 191 17.23 5.68 -20.56
CA GLY A 191 16.94 6.36 -21.82
C GLY A 191 16.40 7.78 -21.59
N THR A 192 16.05 8.47 -22.66
CA THR A 192 15.32 9.74 -22.60
C THR A 192 13.85 9.52 -22.26
N ARG A 193 13.15 10.58 -21.84
CA ARG A 193 11.71 10.56 -21.60
C ARG A 193 10.93 10.21 -22.87
N ASP A 194 11.33 10.78 -24.01
CA ASP A 194 10.67 10.53 -25.30
C ASP A 194 10.77 9.06 -25.72
N GLU A 195 11.95 8.46 -25.53
CA GLU A 195 12.17 7.02 -25.80
C GLU A 195 11.29 6.15 -24.89
N PHE A 196 11.14 6.52 -23.61
CA PHE A 196 10.24 5.81 -22.73
C PHE A 196 8.78 5.92 -23.15
N ILE A 197 8.33 7.13 -23.49
CA ILE A 197 6.96 7.38 -23.93
C ILE A 197 6.63 6.58 -25.21
N ASP A 198 7.56 6.54 -26.17
CA ASP A 198 7.39 5.74 -27.38
C ASP A 198 7.30 4.23 -27.08
N LEU A 199 8.19 3.73 -26.23
CA LEU A 199 8.16 2.33 -25.76
C LEU A 199 6.85 2.02 -25.04
N PHE A 200 6.42 2.87 -24.11
CA PHE A 200 5.16 2.69 -23.35
C PHE A 200 3.96 2.62 -24.29
N VAL A 201 3.84 3.57 -25.20
CA VAL A 201 2.73 3.62 -26.18
C VAL A 201 2.75 2.39 -27.08
N THR A 202 3.92 1.94 -27.54
CA THR A 202 4.08 0.74 -28.38
C THR A 202 3.62 -0.51 -27.62
N CYS A 203 4.06 -0.68 -26.37
CA CYS A 203 3.66 -1.79 -25.51
C CYS A 203 2.15 -1.75 -25.21
N LEU A 204 1.61 -0.58 -24.85
CA LEU A 204 0.20 -0.40 -24.55
C LEU A 204 -0.68 -0.78 -25.75
N LYS A 205 -0.36 -0.28 -26.95
CA LYS A 205 -1.08 -0.62 -28.19
C LYS A 205 -1.06 -2.11 -28.49
N ARG A 206 0.13 -2.73 -28.34
CA ARG A 206 0.31 -4.16 -28.61
C ARG A 206 -0.55 -5.02 -27.68
N LEU A 207 -0.48 -4.71 -26.37
CA LEU A 207 -1.20 -5.48 -25.36
C LEU A 207 -2.72 -5.24 -25.43
N LYS A 208 -3.17 -3.99 -25.53
CA LYS A 208 -4.60 -3.67 -25.69
C LYS A 208 -5.21 -4.26 -26.96
N GLY A 209 -4.42 -4.37 -28.03
CA GLY A 209 -4.87 -4.99 -29.29
C GLY A 209 -5.11 -6.49 -29.20
N GLU A 210 -4.39 -7.20 -28.32
CA GLU A 210 -4.55 -8.64 -28.15
C GLU A 210 -5.40 -9.02 -26.93
N PHE A 211 -5.34 -8.22 -25.85
CA PHE A 211 -5.99 -8.49 -24.57
C PHE A 211 -6.95 -7.35 -24.18
N PRO A 212 -7.99 -7.07 -24.97
CA PRO A 212 -8.90 -5.95 -24.71
C PRO A 212 -9.69 -6.12 -23.40
N GLU A 213 -9.78 -7.35 -22.88
CA GLU A 213 -10.44 -7.70 -21.62
C GLU A 213 -9.59 -7.39 -20.38
N LEU A 214 -8.27 -7.22 -20.54
CA LEU A 214 -7.35 -6.96 -19.43
C LEU A 214 -7.16 -5.46 -19.21
N LYS A 215 -6.84 -5.10 -17.97
CA LYS A 215 -6.48 -3.74 -17.57
C LYS A 215 -4.98 -3.51 -17.77
N ILE A 216 -4.64 -2.68 -18.77
CA ILE A 216 -3.25 -2.34 -19.10
C ILE A 216 -3.00 -0.87 -18.81
N GLY A 217 -1.99 -0.55 -17.99
CA GLY A 217 -1.71 0.84 -17.64
C GLY A 217 -0.33 1.03 -16.99
N GLY A 218 -0.18 2.03 -16.19
CA GLY A 218 1.06 2.43 -15.53
C GLY A 218 1.22 3.96 -15.56
N PRO A 219 2.45 4.49 -15.56
CA PRO A 219 3.75 3.82 -15.60
C PRO A 219 4.43 3.67 -14.23
N ALA A 220 3.69 3.75 -13.11
CA ALA A 220 4.26 3.72 -11.77
C ALA A 220 5.32 4.81 -11.54
N LEU A 221 4.96 6.08 -11.74
CA LEU A 221 5.88 7.19 -11.52
C LEU A 221 6.36 7.24 -10.07
N ALA A 222 7.64 7.55 -9.83
CA ALA A 222 8.22 7.64 -8.48
C ALA A 222 7.56 8.73 -7.60
N TRP A 223 6.82 9.65 -8.20
CA TRP A 223 5.91 10.64 -7.61
C TRP A 223 4.92 11.11 -8.66
N LEU A 224 3.89 11.84 -8.28
CA LEU A 224 2.94 12.45 -9.21
C LEU A 224 3.65 13.54 -10.03
N ASP A 225 4.34 13.13 -11.11
CA ASP A 225 5.09 14.00 -12.04
C ASP A 225 4.12 14.52 -13.12
N GLU A 226 3.55 15.70 -12.90
CA GLU A 226 2.55 16.27 -13.81
C GLU A 226 3.09 16.53 -15.24
N PRO A 227 4.28 17.12 -15.45
CA PRO A 227 4.84 17.26 -16.78
C PRO A 227 4.96 15.95 -17.52
N PHE A 228 5.54 14.92 -16.89
CA PHE A 228 5.69 13.59 -17.47
C PHE A 228 4.32 12.98 -17.80
N THR A 229 3.36 13.09 -16.89
CA THR A 229 2.00 12.57 -17.09
C THR A 229 1.31 13.22 -18.30
N ARG A 230 1.44 14.54 -18.45
CA ARG A 230 0.85 15.27 -19.59
C ARG A 230 1.45 14.82 -20.93
N GLU A 231 2.77 14.67 -21.00
CA GLU A 231 3.47 14.22 -22.20
C GLU A 231 3.08 12.79 -22.57
N LEU A 232 3.06 11.87 -21.59
CA LEU A 232 2.70 10.47 -21.76
C LEU A 232 1.25 10.34 -22.29
N LEU A 233 0.30 10.99 -21.61
CA LEU A 233 -1.11 10.91 -21.99
C LEU A 233 -1.38 11.61 -23.33
N ALA A 234 -0.68 12.70 -23.66
CA ALA A 234 -0.76 13.32 -24.97
C ALA A 234 -0.28 12.38 -26.08
N ALA A 235 0.80 11.64 -25.86
CA ALA A 235 1.30 10.62 -26.78
C ALA A 235 0.30 9.46 -26.95
N CYS A 236 -0.28 8.96 -25.86
CA CYS A 236 -1.33 7.95 -25.89
C CYS A 236 -2.53 8.41 -26.73
N LYS A 237 -2.99 9.65 -26.50
CA LYS A 237 -4.08 10.26 -27.28
C LYS A 237 -3.75 10.37 -28.77
N LYS A 238 -2.55 10.85 -29.11
CA LYS A 238 -2.07 10.95 -30.49
C LYS A 238 -2.01 9.57 -31.17
N ALA A 239 -1.65 8.53 -30.42
CA ALA A 239 -1.58 7.15 -30.91
C ALA A 239 -2.95 6.45 -30.96
N GLY A 240 -4.03 7.07 -30.49
CA GLY A 240 -5.38 6.50 -30.46
C GLY A 240 -5.54 5.33 -29.49
N VAL A 241 -4.79 5.33 -28.36
CA VAL A 241 -4.86 4.30 -27.32
C VAL A 241 -5.01 4.96 -25.95
N ALA A 242 -5.79 4.34 -25.06
CA ALA A 242 -5.95 4.79 -23.68
C ALA A 242 -5.41 3.75 -22.71
N PRO A 243 -4.63 4.14 -21.69
CA PRO A 243 -4.35 3.25 -20.56
C PRO A 243 -5.65 3.03 -19.76
N ASP A 244 -5.82 1.86 -19.16
CA ASP A 244 -6.96 1.59 -18.30
C ASP A 244 -6.77 2.20 -16.90
N PHE A 245 -5.53 2.36 -16.48
CA PHE A 245 -5.19 3.01 -15.23
C PHE A 245 -3.90 3.85 -15.35
N PHE A 246 -3.80 4.83 -14.45
CA PHE A 246 -2.62 5.65 -14.22
C PHE A 246 -2.12 5.38 -12.81
N SER A 247 -0.80 5.17 -12.64
CA SER A 247 -0.20 4.81 -11.36
C SER A 247 1.03 5.66 -11.00
N TRP A 248 1.17 5.92 -9.70
CA TRP A 248 2.31 6.63 -9.12
C TRP A 248 2.61 6.14 -7.71
N HIS A 249 3.75 6.58 -7.16
CA HIS A 249 4.22 6.28 -5.82
C HIS A 249 4.16 7.50 -4.91
N TRP A 250 4.14 7.23 -3.61
CA TRP A 250 4.32 8.26 -2.61
C TRP A 250 4.90 7.71 -1.30
N TYR A 251 5.87 8.43 -0.73
CA TYR A 251 6.50 8.16 0.55
C TYR A 251 6.58 9.42 1.38
N GLY A 252 6.24 9.36 2.67
CA GLY A 252 6.29 10.53 3.54
C GLY A 252 5.69 10.29 4.91
N ILE A 253 5.44 11.39 5.65
CA ILE A 253 4.91 11.38 7.01
C ILE A 253 3.57 12.09 7.15
N ASP A 254 3.08 12.73 6.08
CA ASP A 254 1.79 13.43 6.10
C ASP A 254 0.68 12.54 5.53
N PRO A 255 -0.21 11.97 6.37
CA PRO A 255 -1.25 11.08 5.89
C PRO A 255 -2.33 11.74 5.02
N GLU A 256 -2.35 13.09 4.93
CA GLU A 256 -3.26 13.82 4.04
C GLU A 256 -2.71 13.93 2.60
N GLU A 257 -1.42 13.74 2.41
CA GLU A 257 -0.82 13.91 1.08
C GLU A 257 -1.34 12.92 0.04
N PRO A 258 -1.49 11.61 0.32
CA PRO A 258 -2.10 10.68 -0.63
C PRO A 258 -3.52 11.09 -1.06
N VAL A 259 -4.31 11.69 -0.16
CA VAL A 259 -5.64 12.22 -0.47
C VAL A 259 -5.55 13.40 -1.43
N ARG A 260 -4.66 14.38 -1.14
CA ARG A 260 -4.42 15.54 -2.01
C ARG A 260 -3.92 15.13 -3.39
N GLN A 261 -2.96 14.20 -3.44
CA GLN A 261 -2.42 13.70 -4.71
C GLN A 261 -3.48 12.94 -5.51
N THR A 262 -4.36 12.18 -4.87
CA THR A 262 -5.46 11.50 -5.57
C THR A 262 -6.42 12.50 -6.21
N ALA A 263 -6.79 13.57 -5.48
CA ALA A 263 -7.64 14.63 -6.04
C ALA A 263 -6.95 15.31 -7.23
N ARG A 264 -5.65 15.65 -7.09
CA ARG A 264 -4.88 16.28 -8.17
C ARG A 264 -4.69 15.36 -9.38
N ALA A 265 -4.42 14.07 -9.16
CA ALA A 265 -4.32 13.09 -10.25
C ALA A 265 -5.65 12.96 -11.02
N LYS A 266 -6.80 12.99 -10.32
CA LYS A 266 -8.12 12.96 -10.96
C LYS A 266 -8.34 14.15 -11.87
N GLU A 267 -7.99 15.35 -11.43
CA GLU A 267 -8.02 16.56 -12.26
C GLU A 267 -7.07 16.43 -13.46
N LEU A 268 -5.84 16.00 -13.23
CA LEU A 268 -4.79 15.90 -14.24
C LEU A 268 -5.17 14.96 -15.39
N VAL A 269 -5.67 13.76 -15.08
CA VAL A 269 -6.09 12.81 -16.13
C VAL A 269 -7.31 13.33 -16.91
N ALA A 270 -8.24 14.04 -16.24
CA ALA A 270 -9.37 14.70 -16.90
C ALA A 270 -8.94 15.84 -17.83
N GLU A 271 -8.00 16.71 -17.38
CA GLU A 271 -7.37 17.75 -18.20
C GLU A 271 -6.72 17.15 -19.47
N CYS A 272 -6.10 15.99 -19.34
CA CYS A 272 -5.52 15.24 -20.46
C CYS A 272 -6.54 14.51 -21.34
N ARG A 273 -7.84 14.61 -21.03
CA ARG A 273 -8.94 13.96 -21.75
C ARG A 273 -9.04 12.44 -21.54
N PHE A 274 -8.68 11.97 -20.34
CA PHE A 274 -8.82 10.60 -19.89
C PHE A 274 -9.58 10.51 -18.54
N PRO A 275 -10.85 11.02 -18.46
CA PRO A 275 -11.57 11.13 -17.18
C PRO A 275 -11.93 9.77 -16.56
N ASP A 276 -11.97 8.71 -17.36
CA ASP A 276 -12.39 7.36 -16.95
C ASP A 276 -11.22 6.44 -16.58
N VAL A 277 -9.97 6.93 -16.69
CA VAL A 277 -8.77 6.18 -16.29
C VAL A 277 -8.79 5.96 -14.78
N GLU A 278 -8.61 4.71 -14.36
CA GLU A 278 -8.49 4.36 -12.94
C GLU A 278 -7.22 4.96 -12.33
N LEU A 279 -7.29 5.38 -11.07
CA LEU A 279 -6.16 5.92 -10.33
C LEU A 279 -5.63 4.90 -9.35
N ILE A 280 -4.33 4.63 -9.37
CA ILE A 280 -3.69 3.62 -8.53
C ILE A 280 -2.46 4.20 -7.85
N LEU A 281 -2.49 4.27 -6.52
CA LEU A 281 -1.30 4.56 -5.70
C LEU A 281 -0.59 3.22 -5.44
N ASN A 282 0.23 2.82 -6.41
CA ASN A 282 0.71 1.44 -6.46
C ASN A 282 1.99 1.18 -5.65
N GLU A 283 2.47 2.20 -4.93
CA GLU A 283 3.55 2.07 -3.97
C GLU A 283 3.51 3.23 -2.98
N TRP A 284 3.34 2.93 -1.69
CA TRP A 284 3.34 3.94 -0.65
C TRP A 284 3.78 3.37 0.70
N HIS A 285 4.45 4.21 1.50
CA HIS A 285 4.87 3.84 2.86
C HIS A 285 5.14 5.08 3.71
N TYR A 286 5.17 4.89 5.03
CA TYR A 286 5.72 5.83 5.98
C TYR A 286 7.23 5.99 5.75
N LEU A 287 7.72 7.22 5.59
CA LEU A 287 9.14 7.51 5.44
C LEU A 287 9.63 8.25 6.68
N ALA A 288 10.26 7.54 7.60
CA ALA A 288 10.75 8.13 8.84
C ALA A 288 11.62 9.37 8.58
N GLU A 289 11.47 10.41 9.41
CA GLU A 289 12.12 11.72 9.25
C GLU A 289 11.75 12.43 7.91
N ASN A 290 10.87 11.88 7.09
CA ASN A 290 10.56 12.34 5.73
C ASN A 290 11.84 12.49 4.88
N ASN A 291 12.79 11.59 5.05
CA ASN A 291 14.14 11.74 4.50
C ASN A 291 14.73 10.41 4.04
N TRP A 292 14.89 10.24 2.73
CA TRP A 292 15.50 9.07 2.11
C TRP A 292 16.97 8.87 2.53
N ASP A 293 17.72 9.96 2.69
CA ASP A 293 19.14 9.88 3.09
C ASP A 293 19.27 9.39 4.54
N ALA A 294 18.30 9.69 5.40
CA ALA A 294 18.27 9.14 6.76
C ALA A 294 17.95 7.65 6.76
N VAL A 295 17.02 7.20 5.92
CA VAL A 295 16.61 5.79 5.83
C VAL A 295 17.67 4.92 5.16
N ARG A 296 18.38 5.44 4.14
CA ARG A 296 19.42 4.73 3.38
C ARG A 296 20.84 5.12 3.77
N GLY A 297 21.01 6.02 4.70
CA GLY A 297 22.27 6.68 5.02
C GLY A 297 23.19 5.95 5.99
N PRO A 298 24.13 6.67 6.63
CA PRO A 298 25.06 6.11 7.61
C PRO A 298 24.33 5.41 8.75
N ARG A 299 25.02 4.46 9.40
CA ARG A 299 24.48 3.62 10.48
C ARG A 299 23.71 4.40 11.56
N GLU A 300 24.18 5.58 11.94
CA GLU A 300 23.51 6.39 12.97
C GLU A 300 22.15 6.91 12.53
N ALA A 301 22.04 7.38 11.30
CA ALA A 301 20.78 7.80 10.70
C ALA A 301 19.84 6.60 10.51
N TRP A 302 20.37 5.50 10.01
CA TRP A 302 19.63 4.24 9.87
C TRP A 302 19.07 3.76 11.21
N LEU A 303 19.86 3.79 12.30
CA LEU A 303 19.37 3.41 13.63
C LEU A 303 18.20 4.28 14.10
N ARG A 304 18.24 5.60 13.89
CA ARG A 304 17.12 6.48 14.26
C ARG A 304 15.84 6.17 13.49
N THR A 305 15.98 5.85 12.20
CA THR A 305 14.83 5.58 11.32
C THR A 305 14.31 4.14 11.40
N HIS A 306 15.04 3.21 12.03
CA HIS A 306 14.67 1.79 12.12
C HIS A 306 14.50 1.29 13.56
N THR A 307 14.68 2.15 14.57
CA THR A 307 14.47 1.77 15.97
C THR A 307 13.57 2.77 16.70
N GLY A 308 12.75 2.26 17.61
CA GLY A 308 11.86 3.07 18.44
C GLY A 308 10.50 3.37 17.79
N PRO A 309 9.67 4.16 18.50
CA PRO A 309 8.27 4.40 18.09
C PRO A 309 8.12 5.11 16.73
N ALA A 310 9.02 6.02 16.39
CA ALA A 310 8.99 6.79 15.14
C ALA A 310 9.70 6.12 13.96
N ALA A 311 10.15 4.87 14.13
CA ALA A 311 10.84 4.10 13.12
C ALA A 311 9.90 3.68 11.97
N MET A 312 10.51 3.32 10.84
CA MET A 312 9.82 2.74 9.67
C MET A 312 8.89 1.59 10.04
N ASN A 313 9.28 0.81 11.04
CA ASN A 313 8.58 -0.38 11.51
C ASN A 313 7.94 -0.20 12.90
N GLY A 314 7.94 1.04 13.41
CA GLY A 314 7.42 1.42 14.71
C GLY A 314 5.92 1.71 14.74
N VAL A 315 5.45 2.15 15.90
CA VAL A 315 4.02 2.43 16.11
C VAL A 315 3.53 3.66 15.34
N ASP A 316 4.40 4.66 15.08
CA ASP A 316 4.05 5.79 14.21
C ASP A 316 3.74 5.31 12.79
N SER A 317 4.53 4.38 12.26
CA SER A 317 4.29 3.78 10.94
C SER A 317 2.98 2.98 10.91
N ALA A 318 2.66 2.24 11.98
CA ALA A 318 1.40 1.50 12.07
C ALA A 318 0.18 2.43 12.10
N ALA A 319 0.22 3.49 12.92
CA ALA A 319 -0.86 4.46 13.02
C ALA A 319 -1.00 5.28 11.72
N PHE A 320 0.11 5.65 11.11
CA PHE A 320 0.16 6.27 9.78
C PHE A 320 -0.49 5.35 8.73
N THR A 321 -0.13 4.08 8.68
CA THR A 321 -0.66 3.08 7.74
C THR A 321 -2.18 2.97 7.86
N MET A 322 -2.69 2.79 9.08
CA MET A 322 -4.13 2.71 9.33
C MET A 322 -4.84 4.03 8.97
N THR A 323 -4.22 5.19 9.27
CA THR A 323 -4.76 6.51 8.92
C THR A 323 -4.87 6.69 7.42
N VAL A 324 -3.81 6.37 6.66
CA VAL A 324 -3.82 6.49 5.19
C VAL A 324 -4.89 5.59 4.58
N GLU A 325 -4.91 4.29 4.93
CA GLU A 325 -5.92 3.37 4.40
C GLU A 325 -7.35 3.82 4.72
N ALA A 326 -7.59 4.34 5.94
CA ALA A 326 -8.91 4.86 6.32
C ALA A 326 -9.32 6.08 5.47
N LYS A 327 -8.40 7.04 5.28
CA LYS A 327 -8.68 8.26 4.49
C LYS A 327 -8.86 7.99 3.00
N LEU A 328 -8.12 7.05 2.44
CA LEU A 328 -8.25 6.67 1.04
C LEU A 328 -9.62 6.06 0.71
N GLN A 329 -10.35 5.50 1.71
CA GLN A 329 -11.70 4.98 1.52
C GLN A 329 -12.73 6.02 1.06
N ASP A 330 -12.44 7.31 1.16
CA ASP A 330 -13.31 8.42 0.74
C ASP A 330 -12.76 9.17 -0.48
N THR A 331 -11.84 8.57 -1.21
CA THR A 331 -11.21 9.17 -2.41
C THR A 331 -11.66 8.50 -3.71
N ALA A 332 -11.24 9.05 -4.84
CA ALA A 332 -11.45 8.47 -6.16
C ALA A 332 -10.40 7.38 -6.52
N LEU A 333 -9.57 6.98 -5.58
CA LEU A 333 -8.53 5.98 -5.81
C LEU A 333 -9.15 4.59 -5.97
N SER A 334 -8.77 3.88 -7.02
CA SER A 334 -9.27 2.53 -7.30
C SER A 334 -8.54 1.47 -6.49
N GLN A 335 -7.22 1.60 -6.35
CA GLN A 335 -6.36 0.67 -5.62
C GLN A 335 -5.20 1.39 -4.93
N ALA A 336 -4.71 0.82 -3.83
CA ALA A 336 -3.50 1.28 -3.16
C ALA A 336 -2.66 0.08 -2.69
N PHE A 337 -1.33 0.17 -2.85
CA PHE A 337 -0.42 -0.90 -2.50
C PHE A 337 0.60 -0.41 -1.46
N PHE A 338 0.45 -0.89 -0.23
CA PHE A 338 1.44 -0.64 0.81
C PHE A 338 2.77 -1.28 0.42
N TYR A 339 3.85 -0.51 0.44
CA TYR A 339 5.17 -1.03 0.13
C TYR A 339 5.71 -1.86 1.30
N GLY A 340 5.84 -3.16 1.10
CA GLY A 340 6.38 -4.09 2.07
C GLY A 340 6.99 -5.28 1.34
N CYS A 341 8.20 -5.67 1.73
CA CYS A 341 9.02 -6.64 1.04
C CYS A 341 9.35 -7.83 1.92
N GLY A 342 8.55 -8.86 1.90
CA GLY A 342 8.91 -10.16 2.43
C GLY A 342 9.03 -10.28 3.96
N PHE A 343 9.39 -11.48 4.41
CA PHE A 343 9.49 -11.87 5.82
C PHE A 343 10.93 -11.95 6.35
N ASP A 344 11.90 -11.62 5.54
CA ASP A 344 13.33 -11.79 5.82
C ASP A 344 14.14 -10.50 5.63
N TRP A 345 13.51 -9.43 5.14
CA TRP A 345 14.13 -8.13 4.97
C TRP A 345 13.61 -7.12 6.01
N CYS A 346 14.50 -6.61 6.87
CA CYS A 346 14.11 -5.84 8.04
C CYS A 346 13.76 -4.37 7.75
N ASP A 347 14.17 -3.78 6.62
CA ASP A 347 13.94 -2.34 6.38
C ASP A 347 12.50 -2.05 5.97
N TRP A 348 11.97 -2.80 5.03
CA TRP A 348 10.64 -2.64 4.45
C TRP A 348 9.75 -3.87 4.64
N GLY A 349 10.24 -4.84 5.42
CA GLY A 349 9.53 -6.09 5.65
C GLY A 349 8.44 -5.99 6.72
N TYR A 350 7.74 -7.10 6.90
CA TYR A 350 6.74 -7.24 7.96
C TYR A 350 7.26 -8.01 9.18
N PHE A 351 8.45 -8.59 9.08
CA PHE A 351 8.96 -9.49 10.09
C PHE A 351 10.42 -9.22 10.39
N ASP A 352 10.73 -9.02 11.67
CA ASP A 352 12.10 -8.97 12.16
C ASP A 352 12.62 -10.40 12.34
N ALA A 353 13.42 -10.85 11.39
CA ALA A 353 13.99 -12.20 11.39
C ALA A 353 14.94 -12.44 12.58
N VAL A 354 15.54 -11.39 13.14
CA VAL A 354 16.44 -11.45 14.29
C VAL A 354 15.65 -11.61 15.58
N LYS A 355 14.65 -10.75 15.81
CA LYS A 355 13.78 -10.79 16.99
C LYS A 355 12.67 -11.83 16.87
N ARG A 356 12.41 -12.34 15.68
CA ARG A 356 11.34 -13.29 15.36
C ARG A 356 9.94 -12.77 15.72
N CYS A 357 9.68 -11.49 15.47
CA CYS A 357 8.38 -10.86 15.67
C CYS A 357 7.94 -10.08 14.43
N TYR A 358 6.65 -9.86 14.30
CA TYR A 358 6.14 -8.96 13.27
C TYR A 358 6.34 -7.51 13.68
N PHE A 359 6.52 -6.64 12.69
CA PHE A 359 6.58 -5.20 12.89
C PHE A 359 5.18 -4.61 13.11
N LYS A 360 5.11 -3.42 13.70
CA LYS A 360 3.84 -2.76 14.02
C LYS A 360 2.91 -2.54 12.81
N PRO A 361 3.41 -2.15 11.60
CA PRO A 361 2.55 -2.04 10.41
C PRO A 361 1.84 -3.35 10.01
N TYR A 362 2.45 -4.52 10.23
CA TYR A 362 1.79 -5.81 9.97
C TYR A 362 0.47 -5.94 10.75
N TYR A 363 0.46 -5.54 12.02
CA TYR A 363 -0.75 -5.60 12.84
C TYR A 363 -1.79 -4.55 12.45
N ALA A 364 -1.36 -3.38 11.97
CA ALA A 364 -2.27 -2.38 11.41
C ALA A 364 -2.97 -2.92 10.14
N LEU A 365 -2.22 -3.55 9.24
CA LEU A 365 -2.78 -4.21 8.06
C LEU A 365 -3.68 -5.39 8.44
N GLN A 366 -3.33 -6.17 9.48
CA GLN A 366 -4.21 -7.23 9.98
C GLN A 366 -5.55 -6.67 10.48
N ALA A 367 -5.53 -5.55 11.20
CA ALA A 367 -6.75 -4.88 11.68
C ALA A 367 -7.62 -4.38 10.51
N MET A 368 -6.99 -3.74 9.51
CA MET A 368 -7.69 -3.35 8.28
C MET A 368 -8.26 -4.56 7.54
N GLY A 369 -7.50 -5.65 7.44
CA GLY A 369 -7.95 -6.90 6.85
C GLY A 369 -9.18 -7.52 7.52
N GLU A 370 -9.36 -7.30 8.82
CA GLU A 370 -10.59 -7.66 9.52
C GLU A 370 -11.75 -6.74 9.14
N LEU A 371 -11.53 -5.43 9.07
CA LEU A 371 -12.57 -4.44 8.75
C LEU A 371 -13.10 -4.61 7.33
N VAL A 372 -12.25 -4.85 6.33
CA VAL A 372 -12.70 -4.99 4.93
C VAL A 372 -13.66 -6.17 4.72
N LYS A 373 -13.70 -7.15 5.64
CA LYS A 373 -14.69 -8.23 5.63
C LYS A 373 -16.09 -7.75 5.97
N CYS A 374 -16.23 -6.62 6.68
CA CYS A 374 -17.54 -6.06 7.05
C CYS A 374 -18.30 -5.47 5.88
N LYS A 375 -17.63 -5.07 4.81
CA LYS A 375 -18.17 -4.57 3.53
C LYS A 375 -18.87 -3.22 3.58
N THR A 376 -19.80 -2.93 4.52
CA THR A 376 -20.58 -1.69 4.52
C THR A 376 -19.94 -0.64 5.43
N LYS A 377 -19.37 0.40 4.83
CA LYS A 377 -18.82 1.55 5.54
C LYS A 377 -19.94 2.36 6.17
N VAL A 378 -19.77 2.78 7.44
CA VAL A 378 -20.68 3.64 8.15
C VAL A 378 -20.01 4.95 8.56
N ARG A 379 -20.82 5.95 8.94
CA ARG A 379 -20.29 7.25 9.33
C ARG A 379 -19.43 7.12 10.58
N ALA A 380 -18.18 7.58 10.47
CA ALA A 380 -17.23 7.72 11.56
C ALA A 380 -16.46 9.03 11.38
N THR A 381 -16.44 9.87 12.41
CA THR A 381 -15.80 11.20 12.36
C THR A 381 -15.01 11.46 13.64
N SER A 382 -14.02 12.32 13.58
CA SER A 382 -13.25 12.79 14.74
C SER A 382 -13.26 14.31 14.82
N SER A 383 -13.33 14.85 16.03
CA SER A 383 -13.12 16.27 16.32
C SER A 383 -11.64 16.64 16.39
N GLU A 384 -10.76 15.64 16.49
CA GLU A 384 -9.36 15.84 16.83
C GLU A 384 -8.43 15.61 15.64
N ARG A 385 -7.50 16.53 15.45
CA ARG A 385 -6.42 16.36 14.49
C ARG A 385 -5.54 15.17 14.91
N GLY A 386 -5.14 14.34 13.94
CA GLY A 386 -4.31 13.16 14.20
C GLY A 386 -5.09 11.92 14.63
N VAL A 387 -6.40 12.06 14.91
CA VAL A 387 -7.27 10.90 15.20
C VAL A 387 -8.17 10.62 13.99
N THR A 388 -8.03 9.43 13.43
CA THR A 388 -8.78 9.03 12.22
C THR A 388 -9.56 7.75 12.51
N PRO A 389 -10.90 7.79 12.58
CA PRO A 389 -11.72 6.61 12.68
C PRO A 389 -12.10 6.05 11.32
N LEU A 390 -12.33 4.74 11.26
CA LEU A 390 -13.01 4.05 10.17
C LEU A 390 -13.92 2.98 10.78
N ALA A 391 -15.17 2.92 10.34
CA ALA A 391 -16.12 1.94 10.86
C ALA A 391 -16.87 1.24 9.73
N ALA A 392 -17.11 -0.06 9.91
CA ALA A 392 -17.89 -0.85 8.98
C ALA A 392 -18.75 -1.89 9.69
N VAL A 393 -19.85 -2.25 9.04
CA VAL A 393 -20.82 -3.25 9.50
C VAL A 393 -20.82 -4.42 8.49
N SER A 394 -20.93 -5.64 9.01
CA SER A 394 -21.02 -6.85 8.18
C SER A 394 -22.28 -6.85 7.31
N ALA A 395 -22.23 -7.56 6.18
CA ALA A 395 -23.33 -7.62 5.23
C ALA A 395 -24.66 -8.13 5.85
N ASP A 396 -24.56 -9.00 6.87
CA ASP A 396 -25.74 -9.51 7.62
C ASP A 396 -26.18 -8.59 8.78
N GLY A 397 -25.48 -7.48 9.01
CA GLY A 397 -25.77 -6.50 10.04
C GLY A 397 -25.51 -6.98 11.48
N ARG A 398 -24.76 -8.08 11.67
CA ARG A 398 -24.53 -8.72 12.98
C ARG A 398 -23.22 -8.38 13.65
N GLU A 399 -22.23 -7.98 12.88
CA GLU A 399 -20.92 -7.59 13.37
C GLU A 399 -20.56 -6.17 12.90
N ALA A 400 -19.83 -5.43 13.74
CA ALA A 400 -19.26 -4.14 13.36
C ALA A 400 -17.84 -4.03 13.90
N ILE A 401 -16.98 -3.36 13.14
CA ILE A 401 -15.62 -3.03 13.53
C ILE A 401 -15.44 -1.54 13.45
N VAL A 402 -14.85 -0.98 14.50
CA VAL A 402 -14.44 0.43 14.58
C VAL A 402 -12.93 0.45 14.76
N LEU A 403 -12.21 0.98 13.79
CA LEU A 403 -10.79 1.29 13.88
C LEU A 403 -10.63 2.75 14.29
N VAL A 404 -9.70 3.03 15.20
CA VAL A 404 -9.32 4.39 15.58
C VAL A 404 -7.81 4.47 15.54
N ALA A 405 -7.27 5.13 14.52
CA ALA A 405 -5.85 5.44 14.43
C ALA A 405 -5.57 6.78 15.10
N ASP A 406 -4.66 6.79 16.04
CA ASP A 406 -4.10 8.00 16.63
C ASP A 406 -2.66 8.18 16.13
N TYR A 407 -2.50 9.04 15.14
CA TYR A 407 -1.20 9.40 14.58
C TYR A 407 -0.75 10.75 15.13
N LYS A 408 0.10 10.71 16.17
CA LYS A 408 0.75 11.89 16.74
C LYS A 408 -0.22 12.97 17.28
N SER A 409 -1.39 12.58 17.81
CA SER A 409 -2.32 13.54 18.41
C SER A 409 -1.83 14.09 19.76
N GLY A 410 -1.02 13.32 20.50
CA GLY A 410 -0.58 13.66 21.85
C GLY A 410 -1.64 13.48 22.93
N LEU A 411 -2.81 12.93 22.60
CA LEU A 411 -3.90 12.67 23.55
C LEU A 411 -3.55 11.55 24.53
N GLY A 412 -4.12 11.56 25.72
CA GLY A 412 -4.02 10.49 26.70
C GLY A 412 -5.18 9.49 26.64
N SER A 413 -6.31 9.87 26.05
CA SER A 413 -7.47 9.01 25.83
C SER A 413 -8.34 9.54 24.69
N ILE A 414 -9.18 8.65 24.14
CA ILE A 414 -10.13 8.95 23.07
C ILE A 414 -11.48 8.41 23.51
N ASP A 415 -12.51 9.26 23.51
CA ASP A 415 -13.90 8.85 23.74
C ASP A 415 -14.56 8.53 22.40
N VAL A 416 -15.07 7.31 22.24
CA VAL A 416 -15.86 6.90 21.08
C VAL A 416 -17.34 6.92 21.45
N VAL A 417 -18.11 7.82 20.84
CA VAL A 417 -19.55 7.95 21.02
C VAL A 417 -20.24 7.18 19.91
N LEU A 418 -21.10 6.23 20.29
CA LEU A 418 -21.83 5.36 19.37
C LEU A 418 -23.24 5.88 19.19
N GLU A 419 -23.55 6.34 18.00
CA GLU A 419 -24.90 6.75 17.62
C GLU A 419 -25.67 5.55 17.03
N ASN A 420 -26.99 5.50 17.26
CA ASN A 420 -27.85 4.41 16.78
C ASN A 420 -27.34 3.00 17.14
N ALA A 421 -26.71 2.87 18.32
CA ALA A 421 -26.09 1.64 18.79
C ALA A 421 -27.05 0.68 19.54
N ALA A 422 -28.36 0.92 19.50
CA ALA A 422 -29.35 0.03 20.14
C ALA A 422 -29.19 -1.42 19.63
N GLY A 423 -29.07 -2.36 20.59
CA GLY A 423 -28.85 -3.77 20.28
C GLY A 423 -27.38 -4.16 19.99
N TRP A 424 -26.47 -3.21 19.89
CA TRP A 424 -25.04 -3.51 19.76
C TRP A 424 -24.37 -3.67 21.13
N ARG A 425 -23.46 -4.63 21.23
CA ARG A 425 -22.63 -4.87 22.43
C ARG A 425 -21.17 -4.92 22.02
N LEU A 426 -20.32 -4.33 22.86
CA LEU A 426 -18.88 -4.47 22.73
C LEU A 426 -18.49 -5.93 22.93
N LYS A 427 -17.78 -6.50 21.96
CA LYS A 427 -17.21 -7.85 22.01
C LYS A 427 -15.82 -7.81 22.66
N ASP A 428 -14.94 -6.98 22.14
CA ASP A 428 -13.60 -6.73 22.67
C ASP A 428 -13.00 -5.44 22.07
N VAL A 429 -11.92 -4.99 22.71
CA VAL A 429 -11.04 -3.93 22.19
C VAL A 429 -9.64 -4.45 22.17
N ARG A 430 -8.91 -4.19 21.08
CA ARG A 430 -7.49 -4.52 20.94
C ARG A 430 -6.71 -3.27 20.60
N VAL A 431 -5.41 -3.25 20.96
CA VAL A 431 -4.53 -2.10 20.76
C VAL A 431 -3.22 -2.51 20.08
N ILE A 432 -2.75 -1.63 19.20
CA ILE A 432 -1.38 -1.61 18.69
C ILE A 432 -0.75 -0.34 19.26
N ASP A 433 0.19 -0.48 20.16
CA ASP A 433 1.01 0.59 20.72
C ASP A 433 2.47 0.16 20.80
N ASP A 434 3.33 0.90 21.47
CA ASP A 434 4.74 0.55 21.59
C ASP A 434 4.96 -0.83 22.24
N LYS A 435 4.07 -1.22 23.16
CA LYS A 435 4.18 -2.47 23.95
C LYS A 435 3.27 -3.59 23.45
N ASN A 436 2.21 -3.28 22.74
CA ASN A 436 1.16 -4.22 22.38
C ASN A 436 1.08 -4.41 20.86
N ASP A 437 0.91 -5.66 20.45
CA ASP A 437 0.83 -6.14 19.07
C ASP A 437 -0.58 -6.64 18.77
N LEU A 438 -1.55 -5.72 18.62
CA LEU A 438 -2.96 -6.05 18.48
C LEU A 438 -3.51 -6.88 19.67
N ALA A 439 -3.01 -6.59 20.85
CA ALA A 439 -3.38 -7.30 22.07
C ALA A 439 -4.71 -6.80 22.64
N PRO A 440 -5.51 -7.70 23.27
CA PRO A 440 -6.73 -7.27 23.93
C PRO A 440 -6.44 -6.37 25.14
N ILE A 441 -7.32 -5.39 25.33
CA ILE A 441 -7.30 -4.50 26.51
C ILE A 441 -8.65 -4.52 27.20
N ASP A 442 -8.63 -4.24 28.50
CA ASP A 442 -9.88 -4.04 29.25
C ASP A 442 -10.45 -2.66 28.94
N ALA A 443 -11.60 -2.64 28.26
CA ALA A 443 -12.34 -1.44 27.92
C ALA A 443 -13.84 -1.71 28.09
N LYS A 444 -14.56 -0.71 28.60
CA LYS A 444 -15.98 -0.84 28.88
C LYS A 444 -16.80 0.14 28.08
N LEU A 445 -17.92 -0.33 27.54
CA LEU A 445 -18.94 0.50 26.94
C LEU A 445 -19.92 0.92 28.05
N GLU A 446 -19.97 2.20 28.37
CA GLU A 446 -20.87 2.80 29.34
C GLU A 446 -21.95 3.60 28.61
N GLY A 447 -23.17 3.04 28.53
CA GLY A 447 -24.19 3.60 27.69
C GLY A 447 -23.82 3.54 26.20
N ASP A 448 -23.66 4.70 25.61
CA ASP A 448 -23.22 4.88 24.20
C ASP A 448 -21.74 5.27 24.07
N ARG A 449 -21.00 5.29 25.17
CA ARG A 449 -19.63 5.81 25.22
C ARG A 449 -18.61 4.71 25.54
N LEU A 450 -17.64 4.55 24.65
CA LEU A 450 -16.46 3.68 24.83
C LEU A 450 -15.22 4.57 25.04
N LYS A 451 -14.61 4.47 26.19
CA LYS A 451 -13.38 5.19 26.50
C LYS A 451 -12.15 4.33 26.19
N LEU A 452 -11.31 4.82 25.26
CA LEU A 452 -10.03 4.21 24.87
C LEU A 452 -8.90 4.95 25.60
N ILE A 453 -8.25 4.26 26.54
CA ILE A 453 -7.15 4.84 27.34
C ILE A 453 -5.84 4.42 26.73
N LYS A 454 -4.93 5.38 26.54
CA LYS A 454 -3.59 5.15 26.03
C LYS A 454 -2.63 4.92 27.18
N ASN A 455 -1.66 4.02 26.99
CA ASN A 455 -0.60 3.77 27.97
C ASN A 455 0.43 4.91 28.04
N ASP A 456 0.55 5.67 26.97
CA ASP A 456 1.42 6.82 26.80
C ASP A 456 0.79 7.82 25.81
N ARG A 457 1.55 8.84 25.42
CA ARG A 457 1.11 9.84 24.44
C ARG A 457 1.65 9.60 23.01
N LEU A 458 2.24 8.44 22.77
CA LEU A 458 2.70 8.04 21.45
C LEU A 458 1.53 7.72 20.52
N SER A 459 1.81 7.50 19.26
CA SER A 459 0.84 6.99 18.30
C SER A 459 0.33 5.62 18.71
N CYS A 460 -0.91 5.31 18.36
CA CYS A 460 -1.49 3.98 18.61
C CYS A 460 -2.65 3.69 17.66
N CYS A 461 -3.08 2.43 17.61
CA CYS A 461 -4.30 2.04 16.90
C CYS A 461 -5.18 1.21 17.82
N PHE A 462 -6.48 1.51 17.84
CA PHE A 462 -7.47 0.70 18.53
C PHE A 462 -8.39 0.00 17.53
N VAL A 463 -8.78 -1.21 17.89
CA VAL A 463 -9.74 -2.03 17.14
C VAL A 463 -10.85 -2.44 18.10
N ALA A 464 -12.02 -1.82 18.01
CA ALA A 464 -13.19 -2.18 18.77
C ALA A 464 -14.15 -3.03 17.92
N ARG A 465 -14.51 -4.22 18.41
CA ARG A 465 -15.44 -5.12 17.73
C ARG A 465 -16.76 -5.16 18.47
N PHE A 466 -17.83 -5.11 17.69
CA PHE A 466 -19.18 -5.12 18.21
C PHE A 466 -19.97 -6.28 17.59
N VAL A 467 -20.93 -6.79 18.36
CA VAL A 467 -21.90 -7.79 17.89
C VAL A 467 -23.30 -7.32 18.21
N ARG A 468 -24.23 -7.55 17.28
CA ARG A 468 -25.64 -7.24 17.45
C ARG A 468 -26.38 -8.44 18.04
N GLN A 469 -27.18 -8.19 19.08
CA GLN A 469 -28.09 -9.22 19.58
C GLN A 469 -29.17 -9.53 18.53
N PRO A 470 -29.53 -10.81 18.39
CA PRO A 470 -30.64 -11.22 17.52
C PRO A 470 -31.96 -10.59 17.91
#